data_67addce1a571e92f216ed44cdfcff301
#
_entry.id   67addce1a571e92f216ed44cdfcff301
#
_cell.length_a   1.000
_cell.length_b   1.000
_cell.length_c   1.000
_cell.angle_alpha   90.00
_cell.angle_beta   90.00
_cell.angle_gamma   90.00
#
_symmetry.space_group_name_H-M   'P 1'
#
loop_
_entity.id
_entity.type
_entity.pdbx_description
1 polymer ?
#
loop_
_entity_poly.entity_id
_entity_poly.type
_entity_poly.pdbx_seq_one_letter_code
_entity_poly.pdbx_strand_id
1 'polypeptide(L)' 'METKKKQERAVVHLEKDGRHYYYGNLKALTDQWGKDAIGVSYTYLKNLNISEENSYRNEKCIIRRGTIITSARNKSK' A
#
# COMPACT_ATOMS: atom_id res chain seq x y z
N MET A 1 -24.13 17.37 -6.15
CA MET A 1 -23.71 17.12 -5.97
C MET A 1 -22.90 16.91 -5.77
N GLU A 2 -22.76 16.58 -5.74
CA GLU A 2 -22.13 16.20 -5.50
C GLU A 2 -21.25 16.03 -5.79
N THR A 3 -21.08 16.11 -5.59
CA THR A 3 -20.19 16.03 -5.90
C THR A 3 -19.42 15.15 -6.09
N LYS A 4 -19.19 14.90 -6.82
CA LYS A 4 -18.45 14.01 -6.91
C LYS A 4 -17.15 14.28 -6.86
N LYS A 5 -16.46 13.94 -6.17
CA LYS A 5 -15.14 14.20 -6.19
C LYS A 5 -14.37 13.00 -6.57
N LYS A 6 -13.08 13.13 -6.86
CA LYS A 6 -12.25 11.97 -7.12
C LYS A 6 -12.20 11.10 -5.91
N GLN A 7 -12.23 9.82 -6.13
CA GLN A 7 -12.05 8.89 -5.05
C GLN A 7 -10.59 8.60 -4.88
N GLU A 8 -10.12 8.67 -3.65
CA GLU A 8 -8.74 8.39 -3.35
C GLU A 8 -8.67 7.24 -2.38
N ARG A 9 -7.88 6.27 -2.71
CA ARG A 9 -7.71 5.12 -1.86
C ARG A 9 -6.26 4.90 -1.57
N ALA A 10 -5.95 4.63 -0.34
CA ALA A 10 -4.59 4.25 0.00
C ALA A 10 -4.29 2.89 -0.61
N VAL A 11 -3.08 2.75 -1.09
CA VAL A 11 -2.62 1.47 -1.60
C VAL A 11 -1.27 1.19 -0.97
N VAL A 12 -1.05 -0.05 -0.58
CA VAL A 12 0.21 -0.48 -0.03
C VAL A 12 0.90 -1.33 -1.08
N HIS A 13 2.10 -0.95 -1.43
CA HIS A 13 2.86 -1.62 -2.47
C HIS A 13 4.01 -2.39 -1.85
N LEU A 14 4.04 -3.68 -2.09
CA LEU A 14 5.11 -4.54 -1.64
C LEU A 14 5.94 -4.95 -2.84
N GLU A 15 7.24 -4.71 -2.75
CA GLU A 15 8.17 -5.18 -3.77
C GLU A 15 9.06 -6.23 -3.12
N LYS A 16 9.03 -7.43 -3.66
CA LYS A 16 9.76 -8.55 -3.08
C LYS A 16 10.20 -9.49 -4.17
N ASP A 17 11.47 -9.81 -4.19
CA ASP A 17 12.04 -10.75 -5.15
C ASP A 17 11.76 -10.37 -6.60
N GLY A 18 11.78 -9.08 -6.87
CA GLY A 18 11.55 -8.58 -8.21
C GLY A 18 10.09 -8.56 -8.62
N ARG A 19 9.19 -8.84 -7.69
CA ARG A 19 7.77 -8.85 -7.96
C ARG A 19 7.07 -7.77 -7.16
N HIS A 20 5.92 -7.34 -7.66
CA HIS A 20 5.17 -6.26 -7.06
C HIS A 20 3.78 -6.74 -6.68
N TYR A 21 3.36 -6.39 -5.48
CA TYR A 21 2.06 -6.76 -4.98
C TYR A 21 1.39 -5.52 -4.41
N TYR A 22 0.07 -5.46 -4.51
CA TYR A 22 -0.68 -4.27 -4.10
C TYR A 22 -1.79 -4.68 -3.16
N TYR A 23 -1.93 -3.93 -2.09
CA TYR A 23 -2.91 -4.24 -1.05
C TYR A 23 -3.64 -2.98 -0.66
N GLY A 24 -4.87 -3.16 -0.16
CA GLY A 24 -5.65 -2.02 0.27
C GLY A 24 -5.21 -1.42 1.58
N ASN A 25 -4.47 -2.19 2.39
CA ASN A 25 -3.96 -1.69 3.66
C ASN A 25 -2.86 -2.62 4.13
N LEU A 26 -2.19 -2.19 5.20
CA LEU A 26 -1.08 -2.97 5.74
C LEU A 26 -1.54 -4.31 6.30
N LYS A 27 -2.74 -4.34 6.84
CA LYS A 27 -3.24 -5.58 7.42
C LYS A 27 -3.38 -6.66 6.35
N ALA A 28 -3.89 -6.29 5.18
CA ALA A 28 -4.04 -7.26 4.09
C ALA A 28 -2.68 -7.79 3.67
N LEU A 29 -1.68 -6.92 3.62
CA LEU A 29 -0.34 -7.33 3.26
C LEU A 29 0.20 -8.33 4.27
N THR A 30 0.08 -8.02 5.56
CA THR A 30 0.64 -8.90 6.58
C THR A 30 -0.19 -10.14 6.79
N ASP A 31 -1.46 -10.12 6.39
CA ASP A 31 -2.26 -11.35 6.44
C ASP A 31 -1.76 -12.35 5.39
N GLN A 32 -1.28 -11.87 4.28
CA GLN A 32 -0.79 -12.76 3.23
C GLN A 32 0.65 -13.19 3.48
N TRP A 33 1.48 -12.27 3.95
CA TRP A 33 2.90 -12.54 4.15
C TRP A 33 3.21 -12.56 5.62
N GLY A 34 3.77 -13.64 6.08
CA GLY A 34 4.16 -13.72 7.47
C GLY A 34 5.33 -12.83 7.79
N LYS A 35 5.54 -12.61 9.07
CA LYS A 35 6.64 -11.77 9.53
C LYS A 35 7.98 -12.28 9.01
N ASP A 36 8.12 -13.60 8.92
CA ASP A 36 9.38 -14.18 8.46
C ASP A 36 9.62 -13.88 6.99
N ALA A 37 8.55 -13.76 6.22
CA ALA A 37 8.69 -13.53 4.78
C ALA A 37 9.09 -12.11 4.46
N ILE A 38 8.55 -11.15 5.20
CA ILE A 38 8.84 -9.75 4.92
C ILE A 38 9.75 -9.11 5.96
N GLY A 39 10.04 -9.83 7.05
CA GLY A 39 11.01 -9.38 8.02
C GLY A 39 10.52 -8.32 8.98
N VAL A 40 9.21 -8.10 9.05
CA VAL A 40 8.69 -7.04 9.89
C VAL A 40 7.24 -7.38 10.26
N SER A 41 6.80 -6.92 11.43
CA SER A 41 5.46 -7.20 11.90
C SER A 41 4.50 -6.09 11.50
N TYR A 42 3.22 -6.41 11.55
CA TYR A 42 2.19 -5.41 11.27
C TYR A 42 2.29 -4.23 12.23
N THR A 43 2.47 -4.51 13.50
CA THR A 43 2.54 -3.46 14.51
C THR A 43 3.68 -2.50 14.24
N TYR A 44 4.82 -3.04 13.84
CA TYR A 44 5.97 -2.21 13.55
C TYR A 44 5.70 -1.33 12.33
N LEU A 45 5.13 -1.92 11.28
CA LEU A 45 4.80 -1.16 10.08
C LEU A 45 3.78 -0.07 10.37
N LYS A 46 2.79 -0.40 11.17
CA LYS A 46 1.75 0.56 11.52
C LYS A 46 2.34 1.76 12.23
N ASN A 47 3.29 1.52 13.12
CA ASN A 47 3.88 2.60 13.91
C ASN A 47 4.89 3.43 13.14
N LEU A 48 5.34 2.94 12.00
CA LEU A 48 6.29 3.70 11.18
C LEU A 48 5.64 4.84 10.41
N ASN A 49 4.32 4.82 10.28
CA ASN A 49 3.63 5.84 9.51
C ASN A 49 4.14 5.91 8.09
N ILE A 50 4.15 4.78 7.43
CA ILE A 50 4.61 4.71 6.05
C ILE A 50 3.73 5.57 5.17
N SER A 51 4.34 6.36 4.31
CA SER A 51 3.63 7.27 3.42
C SER A 51 4.34 7.28 2.09
N GLU A 52 3.86 8.13 1.19
CA GLU A 52 4.48 8.23 -0.13
C GLU A 52 5.92 8.69 -0.03
N GLU A 53 6.23 9.43 1.00
CA GLU A 53 7.57 9.97 1.18
C GLU A 53 8.39 9.18 2.17
N ASN A 54 7.80 8.21 2.81
CA ASN A 54 8.45 7.49 3.89
C ASN A 54 8.20 6.00 3.72
N SER A 55 8.96 5.37 2.84
CA SER A 55 8.81 3.95 2.61
C SER A 55 9.66 3.15 3.58
N TYR A 56 9.31 1.88 3.72
CA TYR A 56 10.08 0.96 4.55
C TYR A 56 10.85 0.01 3.65
N ARG A 57 12.08 -0.24 4.01
CA ARG A 57 12.93 -1.15 3.25
C ARG A 57 13.76 -1.99 4.18
N ASN A 58 13.89 -3.26 3.86
CA ASN A 58 14.87 -4.11 4.51
C ASN A 58 15.41 -5.04 3.44
N GLU A 59 16.23 -6.03 3.83
CA GLU A 59 16.85 -6.88 2.82
C GLU A 59 15.87 -7.84 2.18
N LYS A 60 14.68 -7.98 2.72
CA LYS A 60 13.70 -8.91 2.16
C LYS A 60 12.70 -8.23 1.25
N CYS A 61 12.41 -6.97 1.48
CA CYS A 61 11.36 -6.31 0.71
C CYS A 61 11.40 -4.80 0.87
N ILE A 62 10.60 -4.15 0.03
CA ILE A 62 10.38 -2.71 0.13
C ILE A 62 8.87 -2.51 0.22
N ILE A 63 8.43 -1.73 1.19
CA ILE A 63 7.02 -1.47 1.39
C ILE A 63 6.78 0.02 1.26
N ARG A 64 5.89 0.38 0.35
CA ARG A 64 5.56 1.77 0.08
C ARG A 64 4.08 1.97 0.22
N ARG A 65 3.69 3.20 0.39
CA ARG A 65 2.30 3.54 0.47
C ARG A 65 2.03 4.66 -0.50
N GLY A 66 0.95 4.55 -1.24
CA GLY A 66 0.59 5.56 -2.20
C GLY A 66 -0.90 5.74 -2.24
N THR A 67 -1.34 6.48 -3.22
CA THR A 67 -2.76 6.77 -3.38
C THR A 67 -3.18 6.44 -4.80
N ILE A 68 -4.25 5.69 -4.92
CA ILE A 68 -4.85 5.42 -6.21
C ILE A 68 -5.91 6.48 -6.41
N ILE A 69 -5.80 7.20 -7.51
CA ILE A 69 -6.75 8.24 -7.83
C ILE A 69 -7.60 7.77 -8.99
N THR A 70 -8.88 7.74 -8.80
CA THR A 70 -9.79 7.31 -9.85
C THR A 70 -10.71 8.45 -10.23
N SER A 71 -11.14 8.42 -11.47
CA SER A 71 -12.14 9.36 -11.94
C SER A 71 -13.48 9.02 -11.32
N ALA A 72 -14.19 10.04 -11.00
CA ALA A 72 -15.53 9.82 -10.51
C ALA A 72 -16.44 9.32 -11.60
N ARG A 73 -16.13 9.61 -12.84
CA ARG A 73 -16.86 9.18 -13.90
C ARG A 73 -16.09 8.58 -14.93
N ASN A 74 -16.32 8.11 -15.46
CA ASN A 74 -15.64 7.45 -16.34
C ASN A 74 -15.83 7.58 -17.62
N LYS A 75 -16.21 8.11 -17.77
CA LYS A 75 -16.38 8.17 -18.62
C LYS A 75 -16.10 8.34 -19.52
N SER A 76 -16.20 8.30 -19.81
CA SER A 76 -16.01 8.43 -20.53
C SER A 76 -15.98 8.66 -21.35
N LYS A 77 -16.09 8.68 -21.50
CA LYS A 77 -16.10 8.88 -22.16
C LYS A 77 -16.12 8.90 -22.57
#